data_5ce557dc550def77a9401afa10a9c8ef
#
_entry.id   5ce557dc550def77a9401afa10a9c8ef
#
_cell.length_a   1.000
_cell.length_b   1.000
_cell.length_c   1.000
_cell.angle_alpha   90.00
_cell.angle_beta   90.00
_cell.angle_gamma   90.00
#
_symmetry.space_group_name_H-M   'P 1'
#
loop_
_entity.id
_entity.type
_entity.pdbx_description
1 polymer ?
#
loop_
_entity_poly.entity_id
_entity_poly.type
_entity_poly.pdbx_seq_one_letter_code
_entity_poly.pdbx_strand_id
1 'polypeptide(L)' 'MEGPKYELIVAAVGGDEEAMKKIIKHYEPMIIKESRGNKAVRRRIIAGLRKAILSYDLNDTQKNQEYLQAMGAEDSKQ' A
#
# COMPACT_ATOMS: atom_id res chain seq x y z
N MET A 1 -15.07 0.94 -2.64
CA MET A 1 -14.16 1.34 -1.57
C MET A 1 -13.06 2.23 -2.09
N GLU A 2 -12.80 3.31 -1.38
CA GLU A 2 -11.77 4.24 -1.80
C GLU A 2 -10.41 3.85 -1.27
N GLY A 3 -9.40 4.05 -2.08
CA GLY A 3 -8.02 3.89 -1.62
C GLY A 3 -7.54 5.13 -0.90
N PRO A 4 -6.28 5.13 -0.49
CA PRO A 4 -5.69 6.31 0.14
C PRO A 4 -5.71 7.49 -0.84
N LYS A 5 -5.74 8.69 -0.29
CA LYS A 5 -5.71 9.86 -1.13
C LYS A 5 -4.38 9.96 -1.85
N TYR A 6 -4.43 10.45 -3.08
CA TYR A 6 -3.22 10.59 -3.89
C TYR A 6 -2.15 11.42 -3.19
N GLU A 7 -2.57 12.45 -2.46
CA GLU A 7 -1.63 13.31 -1.73
C GLU A 7 -0.82 12.54 -0.70
N LEU A 8 -1.45 11.56 -0.05
CA LEU A 8 -0.75 10.71 0.90
C LEU A 8 0.29 9.85 0.20
N ILE A 9 -0.05 9.33 -0.98
CA ILE A 9 0.88 8.52 -1.74
C ILE A 9 2.08 9.35 -2.17
N VAL A 10 1.84 10.57 -2.66
CA VAL A 10 2.93 11.46 -3.05
C VAL A 10 3.84 11.75 -1.87
N ALA A 11 3.26 12.07 -0.72
CA ALA A 11 4.05 12.37 0.47
C ALA A 11 4.86 11.15 0.93
N ALA A 12 4.23 9.97 0.93
CA ALA A 12 4.90 8.75 1.36
C ALA A 12 6.07 8.40 0.43
N VAL A 13 5.87 8.56 -0.87
CA VAL A 13 6.93 8.33 -1.85
C VAL A 13 8.09 9.26 -1.59
N GLY A 14 7.81 10.47 -1.13
CA GLY A 14 8.83 11.46 -0.80
C GLY A 14 9.51 11.24 0.55
N GLY A 15 9.11 10.20 1.29
CA GLY A 15 9.75 9.87 2.55
C GLY A 15 9.02 10.33 3.79
N ASP A 16 7.78 10.82 3.65
CA ASP A 16 6.99 11.27 4.81
C ASP A 16 6.46 10.05 5.58
N GLU A 17 7.02 9.79 6.76
CA GLU A 17 6.63 8.63 7.56
C GLU A 17 5.20 8.74 8.07
N GLU A 18 4.71 9.94 8.33
CA GLU A 18 3.33 10.11 8.79
C GLU A 18 2.35 9.70 7.68
N ALA A 19 2.65 10.09 6.45
CA ALA A 19 1.82 9.69 5.32
C ALA A 19 1.87 8.18 5.13
N MET A 20 3.06 7.59 5.27
CA MET A 20 3.23 6.14 5.16
C MET A 20 2.37 5.41 6.19
N LYS A 21 2.38 5.89 7.43
CA LYS A 21 1.59 5.29 8.50
C LYS A 21 0.10 5.37 8.20
N LYS A 22 -0.35 6.49 7.65
CA LYS A 22 -1.77 6.66 7.31
C LYS A 22 -2.19 5.70 6.22
N ILE A 23 -1.33 5.48 5.23
CA ILE A 23 -1.62 4.54 4.16
C ILE A 23 -1.70 3.12 4.71
N ILE A 24 -0.74 2.74 5.55
CA ILE A 24 -0.73 1.40 6.16
C ILE A 24 -1.98 1.20 6.99
N LYS A 25 -2.37 2.22 7.76
CA LYS A 25 -3.58 2.14 8.57
C LYS A 25 -4.82 1.96 7.71
N HIS A 26 -4.84 2.57 6.54
CA HIS A 26 -5.96 2.42 5.61
C HIS A 26 -6.13 0.95 5.19
N TYR A 27 -5.02 0.22 5.07
CA TYR A 27 -5.05 -1.18 4.67
C TYR A 27 -5.06 -2.13 5.87
N GLU A 28 -5.12 -1.61 7.08
CA GLU A 28 -5.04 -2.44 8.29
C GLU A 28 -6.09 -3.56 8.33
N PRO A 29 -7.35 -3.33 7.98
CA PRO A 29 -8.33 -4.42 7.99
C PRO A 29 -7.93 -5.57 7.08
N MET A 30 -7.38 -5.27 5.91
CA MET A 30 -6.90 -6.30 5.00
C MET A 30 -5.69 -7.02 5.60
N ILE A 31 -4.78 -6.26 6.21
CA ILE A 31 -3.57 -6.84 6.81
C ILE A 31 -3.95 -7.80 7.91
N ILE A 32 -4.89 -7.41 8.76
CA ILE A 32 -5.36 -8.27 9.85
C ILE A 32 -5.98 -9.54 9.30
N LYS A 33 -6.82 -9.40 8.29
CA LYS A 33 -7.50 -10.54 7.68
C LYS A 33 -6.51 -11.51 7.07
N GLU A 34 -5.52 -11.00 6.33
CA GLU A 34 -4.55 -11.84 5.64
C GLU A 34 -3.57 -12.50 6.60
N SER A 35 -3.20 -11.81 7.66
CA SER A 35 -2.23 -12.34 8.62
C SER A 35 -2.85 -13.33 9.61
N ARG A 36 -4.16 -13.28 9.79
CA ARG A 36 -4.89 -14.18 10.67
C ARG A 36 -4.30 -14.22 12.09
N GLY A 37 -3.86 -13.07 12.56
CA GLY A 37 -3.30 -12.97 13.90
C GLY A 37 -1.84 -13.33 14.02
N ASN A 38 -1.20 -13.72 12.92
CA ASN A 38 0.22 -14.07 12.94
C ASN A 38 1.07 -12.82 12.78
N LYS A 39 1.79 -12.45 13.84
CA LYS A 39 2.58 -11.21 13.84
C LYS A 39 3.69 -11.21 12.81
N ALA A 40 4.31 -12.36 12.57
CA ALA A 40 5.39 -12.46 11.59
C ALA A 40 4.85 -12.21 10.18
N VAL A 41 3.70 -12.78 9.86
CA VAL A 41 3.04 -12.57 8.57
C VAL A 41 2.64 -11.11 8.43
N ARG A 42 2.08 -10.53 9.50
CA ARG A 42 1.69 -9.13 9.49
C ARG A 42 2.87 -8.21 9.17
N ARG A 43 4.01 -8.44 9.80
CA ARG A 43 5.21 -7.64 9.54
C ARG A 43 5.66 -7.78 8.10
N ARG A 44 5.57 -8.99 7.55
CA ARG A 44 5.95 -9.24 6.17
C ARG A 44 5.05 -8.48 5.20
N ILE A 45 3.75 -8.50 5.45
CA ILE A 45 2.79 -7.78 4.61
C ILE A 45 3.07 -6.29 4.66
N ILE A 46 3.29 -5.75 5.86
CA ILE A 46 3.57 -4.33 6.01
C ILE A 46 4.87 -3.94 5.30
N ALA A 47 5.91 -4.77 5.45
CA ALA A 47 7.18 -4.50 4.79
C ALA A 47 7.02 -4.49 3.27
N GLY A 48 6.25 -5.44 2.73
CA GLY A 48 5.99 -5.47 1.31
C GLY A 48 5.21 -4.26 0.84
N LEU A 49 4.23 -3.83 1.63
CA LEU A 49 3.43 -2.67 1.31
C LEU A 49 4.29 -1.40 1.31
N ARG A 50 5.14 -1.23 2.31
CA ARG A 50 6.05 -0.09 2.36
C ARG A 50 6.96 -0.06 1.15
N LYS A 51 7.52 -1.22 0.80
CA LYS A 51 8.40 -1.31 -0.35
C LYS A 51 7.68 -0.94 -1.65
N ALA A 52 6.45 -1.43 -1.80
CA ALA A 52 5.66 -1.12 -2.99
C ALA A 52 5.39 0.38 -3.10
N ILE A 53 5.04 1.02 -1.96
CA ILE A 53 4.77 2.45 -1.94
C ILE A 53 6.03 3.24 -2.32
N LEU A 54 7.17 2.88 -1.73
CA LEU A 54 8.42 3.58 -2.02
C LEU A 54 8.88 3.37 -3.45
N SER A 55 8.43 2.30 -4.10
CA SER A 55 8.76 2.04 -5.50
C SER A 55 7.74 2.65 -6.45
N TYR A 56 6.72 3.32 -5.93
CA TYR A 56 5.68 3.93 -6.74
C TYR A 56 6.30 5.04 -7.60
N ASP A 57 6.08 4.95 -8.90
CA ASP A 57 6.61 5.94 -9.84
C ASP A 57 5.48 6.84 -10.30
N LEU A 58 5.51 8.09 -9.86
CA LEU A 58 4.44 9.04 -10.16
C LEU A 58 4.33 9.37 -11.64
N ASN A 59 5.37 9.03 -12.42
CA ASN A 59 5.41 9.31 -13.84
C ASN A 59 5.13 8.08 -14.70
N ASP A 60 4.94 6.91 -14.08
CA ASP A 60 4.74 5.65 -14.81
C ASP A 60 3.46 4.98 -14.34
N THR A 61 2.37 5.27 -15.04
CA THR A 61 1.06 4.74 -14.66
C THR A 61 1.01 3.22 -14.74
N GLN A 62 1.62 2.64 -15.77
CA GLN A 62 1.57 1.20 -15.96
C GLN A 62 2.31 0.49 -14.81
N LYS A 63 3.48 0.97 -14.45
CA LYS A 63 4.25 0.39 -13.37
C LYS A 63 3.48 0.50 -12.04
N ASN A 64 2.83 1.64 -11.83
CA ASN A 64 2.06 1.83 -10.61
C ASN A 64 0.88 0.88 -10.52
N GLN A 65 0.26 0.58 -11.66
CA GLN A 65 -0.84 -0.38 -11.67
C GLN A 65 -0.36 -1.77 -11.28
N GLU A 66 0.83 -2.15 -11.71
CA GLU A 66 1.40 -3.45 -11.35
C GLU A 66 1.59 -3.54 -9.84
N TYR A 67 2.09 -2.48 -9.22
CA TYR A 67 2.25 -2.46 -7.76
C TYR A 67 0.91 -2.54 -7.04
N LEU A 68 -0.08 -1.82 -7.55
CA LEU A 68 -1.41 -1.85 -6.93
C LEU A 68 -2.04 -3.23 -7.02
N GLN A 69 -1.84 -3.92 -8.13
CA GLN A 69 -2.35 -5.27 -8.29
C GLN A 69 -1.64 -6.23 -7.32
N ALA A 70 -0.34 -6.06 -7.17
CA ALA A 70 0.43 -6.91 -6.26
C ALA A 70 -0.03 -6.73 -4.82
N MET A 71 -0.52 -5.54 -4.50
CA MET A 71 -1.05 -5.26 -3.16
C MET A 71 -2.51 -5.69 -3.00
N GLY A 72 -3.13 -6.20 -4.07
CA GLY A 72 -4.53 -6.60 -4.03
C GLY A 72 -5.48 -5.43 -3.99
N ALA A 73 -5.07 -4.27 -4.47
CA ALA A 73 -5.87 -3.05 -4.38
C ALA A 73 -6.76 -2.81 -5.58
N GLU A 74 -6.66 -3.58 -6.61
CA GLU A 74 -7.49 -3.34 -7.77
C GLU A 74 -8.88 -3.86 -7.62
N ASP A 75 -9.57 -3.62 -8.12
CA ASP A 75 -10.49 -4.01 -8.37
C ASP A 75 -11.00 -4.13 -9.33
N SER A 76 -11.03 -4.13 -9.58
CA SER A 76 -11.36 -4.22 -10.32
C SER A 76 -11.62 -4.02 -11.29
N LYS A 77 -11.61 -3.91 -11.75
CA LYS A 77 -11.83 -3.75 -12.66
C LYS A 77 -12.15 -3.93 -13.28
N GLN A 78 -12.18 -3.82 -13.35
CA GLN A 78 -12.30 -3.93 -14.08
C GLN A 78 -12.65 -4.08 -14.51
#